data_0e73415543dc51d331ea268818549b19
#
_entry.id   0e73415543dc51d331ea268818549b19
#
_cell.length_a   1.000
_cell.length_b   1.000
_cell.length_c   1.000
_cell.angle_alpha   90.00
_cell.angle_beta   90.00
_cell.angle_gamma   90.00
#
_symmetry.space_group_name_H-M   'P 1'
#
loop_
_entity.id
_entity.type
_entity.pdbx_description
1 polymer ?
#
loop_
_entity_poly.entity_id
_entity_poly.type
_entity_poly.pdbx_seq_one_letter_code
_entity_poly.pdbx_strand_id
1 'polypeptide(L)'
;MKRQIETSENFILLPVSKTRINEEDSPKVADFLTKLQKAKELKLKQDLEVKVLDSIDTDGAKLIQINPVKLPDFKFNYPGLRIIPEKFYRPAVCQRKRISAKVKNIQAASPIMITINDLEQKPIEGITVVVFTDFALSRGASGITDKNGLVKLKLDKDNAERIYIYADHSYWGYFQENVRLTSNLKFTLQPVKTDYTDSLRYFYDTANWPELNRKIRVGIIDTGVGPHKDLAVLGGKNLVKGEDEDNYKDNGEGHGTHVAGIIGASGGIKGVAAGVEIMSYRVFPKGEGASNFDIMKAIAQAISDKCDLINMSLGEAEDDEGLTSYIKDAYNQGILCFAANGNDSRSAVSFPAAYSLSVAISALGTIGTFPEGAVEGSAVQEPFGTDKNNFIADFSNIGLETDLTAPGVGIISTYPNDYYAIMDGTSMACPAATGMAARLLSNMPGFYEMKRNQDRSVEMLKFLALHIKPMGFGANFEGKGMLYYNNELHSKI
;
A
#
# COMPACT_ATOMS: atom_id res chain seq x y z
N MET A 1 26.61 40.99 -7.42
CA MET A 1 26.68 39.51 -7.42
C MET A 1 25.61 38.97 -6.46
N LYS A 2 24.47 38.47 -6.98
CA LYS A 2 23.52 37.72 -6.18
C LYS A 2 24.19 36.40 -5.82
N ARG A 3 24.39 36.10 -4.51
CA ARG A 3 24.73 34.75 -4.05
C ARG A 3 23.58 33.83 -4.54
N GLN A 4 23.86 32.99 -5.52
CA GLN A 4 23.03 31.81 -5.78
C GLN A 4 23.02 31.03 -4.47
N ILE A 5 21.84 30.85 -3.90
CA ILE A 5 21.64 29.93 -2.79
C ILE A 5 21.93 28.57 -3.40
N GLU A 6 23.06 27.97 -3.02
CA GLU A 6 23.39 26.59 -3.40
C GLU A 6 22.39 25.68 -2.66
N THR A 7 21.32 25.28 -3.36
CA THR A 7 20.38 24.28 -2.84
C THR A 7 21.03 22.91 -3.04
N SER A 8 21.31 22.24 -1.94
CA SER A 8 21.71 20.82 -1.96
C SER A 8 20.47 19.95 -2.01
N GLU A 9 20.51 18.87 -2.80
CA GLU A 9 19.44 17.89 -2.94
C GLU A 9 19.91 16.50 -2.52
N ASN A 10 18.97 15.63 -2.23
CA ASN A 10 19.26 14.27 -1.81
C ASN A 10 19.28 13.32 -3.01
N PHE A 11 20.26 12.44 -3.02
CA PHE A 11 20.44 11.41 -4.03
C PHE A 11 20.85 10.09 -3.36
N ILE A 12 20.61 9.00 -4.07
CA ILE A 12 21.03 7.67 -3.65
C ILE A 12 22.16 7.21 -4.55
N LEU A 13 23.26 6.78 -3.95
CA LEU A 13 24.40 6.18 -4.64
C LEU A 13 24.32 4.67 -4.57
N LEU A 14 24.50 4.02 -5.71
CA LEU A 14 24.53 2.57 -5.89
C LEU A 14 25.66 2.17 -6.84
N PRO A 15 26.22 0.95 -6.76
CA PRO A 15 27.02 0.38 -7.84
C PRO A 15 26.20 0.28 -9.15
N VAL A 16 26.88 0.34 -10.31
CA VAL A 16 26.20 0.42 -11.63
C VAL A 16 25.21 -0.71 -11.89
N SER A 17 25.49 -1.93 -11.47
CA SER A 17 24.68 -3.09 -11.84
C SER A 17 24.09 -3.87 -10.65
N LYS A 18 24.37 -3.44 -9.42
CA LYS A 18 24.09 -4.23 -8.19
C LYS A 18 23.63 -3.31 -7.07
N THR A 19 23.18 -3.90 -5.98
CA THR A 19 22.87 -3.18 -4.75
C THR A 19 24.05 -3.11 -3.79
N ARG A 20 25.02 -4.04 -3.93
CA ARG A 20 26.23 -4.13 -3.08
C ARG A 20 27.49 -4.13 -3.92
N ILE A 21 28.59 -3.63 -3.36
CA ILE A 21 29.94 -3.75 -3.91
C ILE A 21 30.38 -5.21 -3.82
N ASN A 22 31.05 -5.69 -4.85
CA ASN A 22 31.73 -6.98 -4.84
C ASN A 22 33.14 -6.88 -5.44
N GLU A 23 33.86 -8.02 -5.49
CA GLU A 23 35.24 -8.13 -5.99
C GLU A 23 35.39 -7.74 -7.48
N GLU A 24 34.28 -7.77 -8.25
CA GLU A 24 34.25 -7.38 -9.67
C GLU A 24 34.13 -5.86 -9.86
N ASP A 25 33.78 -5.12 -8.80
CA ASP A 25 33.65 -3.66 -8.88
C ASP A 25 35.04 -2.99 -8.96
N SER A 26 35.06 -1.85 -9.63
CA SER A 26 36.30 -1.06 -9.72
C SER A 26 36.85 -0.75 -8.32
N PRO A 27 38.13 -1.01 -8.04
CA PRO A 27 38.77 -0.68 -6.74
C PRO A 27 38.55 0.79 -6.33
N LYS A 28 38.42 1.71 -7.31
CA LYS A 28 38.11 3.13 -7.03
C LYS A 28 36.71 3.33 -6.47
N VAL A 29 35.72 2.57 -6.95
CA VAL A 29 34.32 2.61 -6.46
C VAL A 29 34.24 2.04 -5.07
N ALA A 30 34.87 0.88 -4.84
CA ALA A 30 34.92 0.22 -3.53
C ALA A 30 35.60 1.11 -2.48
N ASP A 31 36.77 1.68 -2.81
CA ASP A 31 37.51 2.62 -1.93
C ASP A 31 36.69 3.87 -1.64
N PHE A 32 36.02 4.44 -2.65
CA PHE A 32 35.16 5.60 -2.50
C PHE A 32 33.98 5.37 -1.55
N LEU A 33 33.21 4.28 -1.74
CA LEU A 33 32.06 3.96 -0.90
C LEU A 33 32.49 3.59 0.54
N THR A 34 33.63 2.94 0.70
CA THR A 34 34.23 2.67 2.02
C THR A 34 34.67 3.95 2.72
N LYS A 35 35.22 4.92 1.99
CA LYS A 35 35.58 6.23 2.56
C LYS A 35 34.35 7.04 2.92
N LEU A 36 33.29 7.01 2.10
CA LEU A 36 32.03 7.67 2.40
C LEU A 36 31.40 7.17 3.69
N GLN A 37 31.52 5.87 3.97
CA GLN A 37 30.97 5.30 5.19
C GLN A 37 31.71 5.72 6.46
N LYS A 38 33.04 5.88 6.37
CA LYS A 38 33.88 6.28 7.51
C LYS A 38 33.80 7.79 7.81
N ALA A 39 33.38 8.59 6.83
CA ALA A 39 33.33 10.04 6.92
C ALA A 39 31.89 10.55 6.78
N LYS A 40 31.38 11.24 7.80
CA LYS A 40 30.07 11.93 7.70
C LYS A 40 30.04 13.01 6.61
N GLU A 41 31.19 13.58 6.29
CA GLU A 41 31.42 14.52 5.19
C GLU A 41 32.71 14.16 4.48
N LEU A 42 32.70 14.08 3.15
CA LEU A 42 33.88 13.84 2.34
C LEU A 42 34.08 15.03 1.39
N LYS A 43 35.15 15.78 1.58
CA LYS A 43 35.62 16.75 0.59
C LYS A 43 36.44 16.01 -0.47
N LEU A 44 35.88 15.92 -1.65
CA LEU A 44 36.50 15.30 -2.80
C LEU A 44 37.37 16.33 -3.55
N LYS A 45 38.22 15.86 -4.46
CA LYS A 45 38.99 16.75 -5.36
C LYS A 45 38.03 17.66 -6.12
N GLN A 46 38.37 18.94 -6.32
CA GLN A 46 37.62 19.97 -7.06
C GLN A 46 36.41 20.58 -6.30
N ASP A 47 36.48 20.80 -4.97
CA ASP A 47 35.44 21.42 -4.17
C ASP A 47 34.09 20.67 -4.24
N LEU A 48 34.12 19.38 -4.51
CA LEU A 48 32.96 18.52 -4.46
C LEU A 48 32.73 18.04 -3.00
N GLU A 49 31.74 18.60 -2.36
CA GLU A 49 31.31 18.22 -1.01
C GLU A 49 30.14 17.26 -1.10
N VAL A 50 30.28 16.06 -0.52
CA VAL A 50 29.25 15.03 -0.43
C VAL A 50 29.03 14.71 1.03
N LYS A 51 27.82 14.93 1.49
CA LYS A 51 27.39 14.58 2.85
C LYS A 51 26.61 13.28 2.83
N VAL A 52 27.04 12.28 3.60
CA VAL A 52 26.30 11.02 3.78
C VAL A 52 25.24 11.23 4.83
N LEU A 53 23.99 10.98 4.49
CA LEU A 53 22.85 11.13 5.35
C LEU A 53 22.45 9.80 6.00
N ASP A 54 22.55 8.67 5.25
CA ASP A 54 22.23 7.33 5.69
C ASP A 54 22.91 6.27 4.81
N SER A 55 22.93 5.00 5.26
CA SER A 55 23.56 3.89 4.55
C SER A 55 22.81 2.59 4.73
N ILE A 56 22.63 1.83 3.64
CA ILE A 56 22.23 0.42 3.69
C ILE A 56 23.50 -0.41 3.76
N ASP A 57 23.81 -0.94 4.93
CA ASP A 57 25.06 -1.66 5.21
C ASP A 57 26.35 -0.89 4.84
N THR A 58 27.49 -1.56 4.95
CA THR A 58 28.80 -0.99 4.61
C THR A 58 29.05 -0.89 3.11
N ASP A 59 28.55 -1.86 2.38
CA ASP A 59 28.80 -2.11 0.95
C ASP A 59 27.59 -1.80 0.06
N GLY A 60 26.45 -1.43 0.67
CA GLY A 60 25.20 -1.13 -0.03
C GLY A 60 25.00 0.34 -0.37
N ALA A 61 23.76 0.70 -0.73
CA ALA A 61 23.37 2.04 -1.13
C ALA A 61 23.66 3.09 -0.04
N LYS A 62 23.93 4.32 -0.47
CA LYS A 62 24.14 5.49 0.40
C LYS A 62 23.17 6.59 0.03
N LEU A 63 22.44 7.11 1.00
CA LEU A 63 21.70 8.36 0.85
C LEU A 63 22.67 9.51 1.07
N ILE A 64 22.82 10.37 0.09
CA ILE A 64 23.77 11.50 0.12
C ILE A 64 23.05 12.82 -0.16
N GLN A 65 23.67 13.89 0.29
CA GLN A 65 23.31 15.25 -0.10
C GLN A 65 24.46 15.85 -0.91
N ILE A 66 24.16 16.39 -2.08
CA ILE A 66 25.11 16.99 -3.01
C ILE A 66 24.45 18.17 -3.73
N ASN A 67 25.26 19.15 -4.14
CA ASN A 67 24.79 20.22 -5.03
C ASN A 67 24.52 19.67 -6.45
N PRO A 68 23.28 19.76 -6.99
CA PRO A 68 22.92 19.23 -8.31
C PRO A 68 23.81 19.73 -9.45
N VAL A 69 24.32 20.95 -9.35
CA VAL A 69 25.24 21.54 -10.35
C VAL A 69 26.52 20.71 -10.47
N LYS A 70 26.91 20.01 -9.42
CA LYS A 70 28.12 19.17 -9.37
C LYS A 70 27.91 17.72 -9.83
N LEU A 71 26.68 17.33 -10.13
CA LEU A 71 26.36 15.95 -10.58
C LEU A 71 27.10 15.51 -11.85
N PRO A 72 27.25 16.35 -12.91
CA PRO A 72 28.02 15.97 -14.09
C PRO A 72 29.45 15.63 -13.76
N ASP A 73 30.11 16.48 -12.96
CA ASP A 73 31.49 16.26 -12.51
C ASP A 73 31.61 15.00 -11.66
N PHE A 74 30.62 14.76 -10.77
CA PHE A 74 30.56 13.55 -9.95
C PHE A 74 30.46 12.28 -10.82
N LYS A 75 29.50 12.24 -11.76
CA LYS A 75 29.32 11.10 -12.69
C LYS A 75 30.56 10.84 -13.54
N PHE A 76 31.23 11.88 -14.01
CA PHE A 76 32.45 11.75 -14.79
C PHE A 76 33.60 11.15 -13.97
N ASN A 77 33.74 11.53 -12.70
CA ASN A 77 34.82 11.04 -11.84
C ASN A 77 34.54 9.64 -11.26
N TYR A 78 33.27 9.23 -11.17
CA TYR A 78 32.82 7.95 -10.59
C TYR A 78 31.86 7.18 -11.52
N PRO A 79 32.31 6.83 -12.77
CA PRO A 79 31.41 6.17 -13.75
C PRO A 79 30.94 4.79 -13.35
N GLY A 80 31.54 4.18 -12.31
CA GLY A 80 31.10 2.91 -11.71
C GLY A 80 29.96 3.05 -10.70
N LEU A 81 29.40 4.27 -10.52
CA LEU A 81 28.28 4.53 -9.61
C LEU A 81 27.05 5.01 -10.37
N ARG A 82 25.88 4.51 -9.97
CA ARG A 82 24.61 5.13 -10.28
C ARG A 82 24.30 6.18 -9.22
N ILE A 83 23.78 7.31 -9.65
CA ILE A 83 23.25 8.33 -8.77
C ILE A 83 21.81 8.60 -9.21
N ILE A 84 20.88 8.31 -8.33
CA ILE A 84 19.44 8.43 -8.56
C ILE A 84 18.82 9.42 -7.56
N PRO A 85 17.78 10.17 -7.92
CA PRO A 85 17.13 11.10 -7.00
C PRO A 85 16.43 10.34 -5.86
N GLU A 86 16.34 10.95 -4.68
CA GLU A 86 15.40 10.53 -3.66
C GLU A 86 13.98 10.82 -4.13
N LYS A 87 13.11 9.80 -4.10
CA LYS A 87 11.70 9.85 -4.50
C LYS A 87 10.81 9.39 -3.35
N PHE A 88 9.54 9.81 -3.36
CA PHE A 88 8.61 9.50 -2.28
C PHE A 88 7.40 8.74 -2.80
N TYR A 89 7.13 7.61 -2.20
CA TYR A 89 6.02 6.70 -2.48
C TYR A 89 4.85 6.98 -1.56
N ARG A 90 3.65 6.61 -1.98
CA ARG A 90 2.42 6.74 -1.18
C ARG A 90 1.76 5.38 -0.96
N PRO A 91 1.03 5.19 0.15
CA PRO A 91 0.17 4.01 0.29
C PRO A 91 -0.84 3.98 -0.85
N ALA A 92 -1.02 2.80 -1.47
CA ALA A 92 -1.93 2.62 -2.59
C ALA A 92 -3.38 2.38 -2.11
N VAL A 93 -3.90 3.28 -1.26
CA VAL A 93 -5.28 3.30 -0.79
C VAL A 93 -6.14 4.19 -1.69
N CYS A 94 -7.40 3.80 -1.90
CA CYS A 94 -8.35 4.64 -2.62
C CYS A 94 -8.53 5.98 -1.88
N GLN A 95 -8.23 7.06 -2.56
CA GLN A 95 -8.28 8.38 -1.94
C GLN A 95 -9.72 8.84 -1.74
N ARG A 96 -10.04 9.28 -0.51
CA ARG A 96 -11.31 9.93 -0.21
C ARG A 96 -11.50 11.16 -1.09
N LYS A 97 -12.68 11.32 -1.65
CA LYS A 97 -13.01 12.51 -2.44
C LYS A 97 -12.93 13.77 -1.57
N ARG A 98 -12.29 14.81 -2.06
CA ARG A 98 -12.03 16.05 -1.29
C ARG A 98 -12.46 17.28 -2.07
N ILE A 99 -12.87 18.31 -1.34
CA ILE A 99 -13.16 19.63 -1.90
C ILE A 99 -11.82 20.33 -2.19
N SER A 100 -11.58 20.67 -3.46
CA SER A 100 -10.40 21.46 -3.88
C SER A 100 -10.73 22.92 -4.10
N ALA A 101 -11.96 23.25 -4.57
CA ALA A 101 -12.43 24.60 -4.77
C ALA A 101 -13.39 25.00 -3.66
N LYS A 102 -12.91 25.77 -2.67
CA LYS A 102 -13.80 26.38 -1.66
C LYS A 102 -14.67 27.41 -2.33
N VAL A 103 -15.96 27.41 -2.01
CA VAL A 103 -16.89 28.44 -2.47
C VAL A 103 -16.43 29.78 -1.89
N LYS A 104 -16.03 30.71 -2.77
CA LYS A 104 -15.69 32.07 -2.38
C LYS A 104 -16.98 32.92 -2.36
N ASN A 105 -17.16 33.73 -1.32
CA ASN A 105 -18.25 34.70 -1.18
C ASN A 105 -19.67 34.10 -1.17
N ILE A 106 -19.94 33.20 -0.22
CA ILE A 106 -21.33 32.87 0.09
C ILE A 106 -21.92 34.05 0.86
N GLN A 107 -22.60 34.98 0.15
CA GLN A 107 -23.43 35.95 0.83
C GLN A 107 -24.53 35.19 1.58
N ALA A 108 -24.47 35.23 2.92
CA ALA A 108 -25.56 34.95 3.86
C ALA A 108 -26.41 33.69 3.68
N ALA A 109 -25.89 32.61 3.08
CA ALA A 109 -26.57 31.31 3.15
C ALA A 109 -26.55 30.80 4.60
N SER A 110 -27.72 30.46 5.14
CA SER A 110 -27.82 29.80 6.42
C SER A 110 -27.06 28.47 6.36
N PRO A 111 -26.26 28.13 7.37
CA PRO A 111 -25.56 26.87 7.34
C PRO A 111 -26.52 25.68 7.38
N ILE A 112 -26.25 24.66 6.58
CA ILE A 112 -26.95 23.38 6.63
C ILE A 112 -26.34 22.57 7.78
N MET A 113 -27.20 22.00 8.59
CA MET A 113 -26.82 21.11 9.68
C MET A 113 -26.94 19.65 9.21
N ILE A 114 -25.89 18.89 9.33
CA ILE A 114 -25.90 17.46 9.02
C ILE A 114 -25.57 16.70 10.29
N THR A 115 -26.47 15.77 10.67
CA THR A 115 -26.31 14.92 11.86
C THR A 115 -26.04 13.47 11.42
N ILE A 116 -25.01 12.89 12.00
CA ILE A 116 -24.61 11.50 11.75
C ILE A 116 -24.82 10.69 13.03
N ASN A 117 -25.62 9.62 12.92
CA ASN A 117 -25.93 8.71 14.03
C ASN A 117 -25.62 7.27 13.63
N ASP A 118 -25.51 6.40 14.62
CA ASP A 118 -25.55 4.95 14.42
C ASP A 118 -27.01 4.41 14.31
N LEU A 119 -27.14 3.10 14.19
CA LEU A 119 -28.45 2.42 14.12
C LEU A 119 -29.29 2.58 15.40
N GLU A 120 -28.65 2.83 16.55
CA GLU A 120 -29.31 3.08 17.85
C GLU A 120 -29.63 4.57 18.06
N GLN A 121 -29.47 5.41 17.03
CA GLN A 121 -29.64 6.87 17.05
C GLN A 121 -28.63 7.58 18.00
N LYS A 122 -27.51 6.96 18.32
CA LYS A 122 -26.41 7.61 19.05
C LYS A 122 -25.58 8.45 18.09
N PRO A 123 -25.20 9.66 18.49
CA PRO A 123 -24.37 10.52 17.65
C PRO A 123 -22.96 9.96 17.49
N ILE A 124 -22.39 10.11 16.28
CA ILE A 124 -21.03 9.66 15.97
C ILE A 124 -20.14 10.89 15.76
N GLU A 125 -19.13 11.03 16.64
CA GLU A 125 -18.07 12.05 16.53
C GLU A 125 -16.99 11.65 15.53
N GLY A 126 -16.32 12.62 14.93
CA GLY A 126 -15.12 12.39 14.09
C GLY A 126 -15.42 11.96 12.65
N ILE A 127 -16.67 11.95 12.23
CA ILE A 127 -17.06 11.56 10.86
C ILE A 127 -16.81 12.70 9.88
N THR A 128 -16.07 12.39 8.81
CA THR A 128 -15.84 13.35 7.73
C THR A 128 -17.01 13.36 6.76
N VAL A 129 -17.66 14.53 6.58
CA VAL A 129 -18.74 14.75 5.63
C VAL A 129 -18.24 15.64 4.50
N VAL A 130 -18.40 15.20 3.25
CA VAL A 130 -18.01 15.94 2.05
C VAL A 130 -19.22 16.10 1.16
N VAL A 131 -19.62 17.34 0.88
CA VAL A 131 -20.78 17.69 0.06
C VAL A 131 -20.32 18.43 -1.17
N PHE A 132 -20.53 17.84 -2.35
CA PHE A 132 -20.24 18.45 -3.64
C PHE A 132 -21.52 19.11 -4.20
N THR A 133 -21.45 20.41 -4.45
CA THR A 133 -22.48 21.15 -5.23
C THR A 133 -22.13 21.22 -6.72
N ASP A 134 -20.87 20.90 -7.07
CA ASP A 134 -20.37 20.72 -8.41
C ASP A 134 -19.20 19.72 -8.33
N PHE A 135 -19.45 18.47 -8.70
CA PHE A 135 -18.46 17.41 -8.56
C PHE A 135 -17.31 17.54 -9.57
N ALA A 136 -17.61 17.94 -10.80
CA ALA A 136 -16.61 18.11 -11.85
C ALA A 136 -15.58 19.18 -11.49
N LEU A 137 -16.02 20.26 -10.85
CA LEU A 137 -15.14 21.34 -10.36
C LEU A 137 -14.62 21.09 -8.95
N SER A 138 -14.92 19.93 -8.34
CA SER A 138 -14.60 19.62 -6.92
C SER A 138 -15.01 20.75 -5.97
N ARG A 139 -16.16 21.40 -6.24
CA ARG A 139 -16.71 22.53 -5.47
C ARG A 139 -17.74 22.05 -4.46
N GLY A 140 -17.68 22.64 -3.27
CA GLY A 140 -18.61 22.31 -2.19
C GLY A 140 -18.05 22.68 -0.82
N ALA A 141 -18.41 21.92 0.20
CA ALA A 141 -17.92 22.08 1.53
C ALA A 141 -17.69 20.72 2.21
N SER A 142 -16.78 20.69 3.17
CA SER A 142 -16.54 19.51 4.01
C SER A 142 -16.32 19.93 5.46
N GLY A 143 -16.55 18.98 6.37
CA GLY A 143 -16.31 19.19 7.79
C GLY A 143 -16.34 17.86 8.54
N ILE A 144 -16.07 17.91 9.84
CA ILE A 144 -16.02 16.75 10.72
C ILE A 144 -17.11 16.92 11.79
N THR A 145 -17.80 15.84 12.14
CA THR A 145 -18.84 15.86 13.17
C THR A 145 -18.25 16.05 14.57
N ASP A 146 -18.95 16.86 15.36
CA ASP A 146 -18.66 17.06 16.79
C ASP A 146 -19.18 15.90 17.66
N LYS A 147 -19.02 16.01 18.99
CA LYS A 147 -19.52 15.04 19.98
C LYS A 147 -21.03 14.77 19.96
N ASN A 148 -21.81 15.66 19.31
CA ASN A 148 -23.24 15.48 19.12
C ASN A 148 -23.54 14.90 17.70
N GLY A 149 -22.53 14.42 16.99
CA GLY A 149 -22.68 13.91 15.63
C GLY A 149 -23.01 15.01 14.60
N LEU A 150 -22.80 16.30 14.92
CA LEU A 150 -23.24 17.43 14.13
C LEU A 150 -22.09 18.08 13.37
N VAL A 151 -22.28 18.34 12.08
CA VAL A 151 -21.42 19.21 11.27
C VAL A 151 -22.26 20.32 10.62
N LYS A 152 -21.69 21.54 10.54
CA LYS A 152 -22.32 22.70 9.92
C LYS A 152 -21.56 23.09 8.66
N LEU A 153 -22.24 23.06 7.51
CA LEU A 153 -21.63 23.38 6.22
C LEU A 153 -22.36 24.58 5.57
N LYS A 154 -21.59 25.48 4.95
CA LYS A 154 -22.12 26.56 4.12
C LYS A 154 -21.95 26.17 2.65
N LEU A 155 -23.05 26.11 1.91
CA LEU A 155 -23.09 25.68 0.54
C LEU A 155 -23.75 26.76 -0.34
N ASP A 156 -23.45 26.76 -1.62
CA ASP A 156 -23.91 27.80 -2.60
C ASP A 156 -25.15 27.40 -3.42
N LYS A 157 -25.58 26.14 -3.27
CA LYS A 157 -26.78 25.62 -3.98
C LYS A 157 -27.69 24.88 -3.00
N ASP A 158 -28.94 24.71 -3.40
CA ASP A 158 -29.95 23.95 -2.65
C ASP A 158 -29.98 22.47 -2.98
N ASN A 159 -29.04 22.01 -3.80
CA ASN A 159 -28.87 20.60 -4.16
C ASN A 159 -27.38 20.20 -4.14
N ALA A 160 -27.11 19.06 -3.55
CA ALA A 160 -25.81 18.41 -3.66
C ALA A 160 -25.84 17.41 -4.82
N GLU A 161 -24.84 17.46 -5.70
CA GLU A 161 -24.65 16.44 -6.72
C GLU A 161 -24.22 15.13 -6.07
N ARG A 162 -23.32 15.22 -5.07
CA ARG A 162 -22.81 14.06 -4.33
C ARG A 162 -22.54 14.39 -2.88
N ILE A 163 -22.89 13.47 -2.00
CA ILE A 163 -22.51 13.47 -0.58
C ILE A 163 -21.72 12.19 -0.29
N TYR A 164 -20.54 12.37 0.31
CA TYR A 164 -19.72 11.28 0.84
C TYR A 164 -19.57 11.47 2.34
N ILE A 165 -19.73 10.39 3.09
CA ILE A 165 -19.58 10.35 4.55
C ILE A 165 -18.58 9.25 4.85
N TYR A 166 -17.45 9.61 5.46
CA TYR A 166 -16.34 8.70 5.74
C TYR A 166 -16.11 8.55 7.24
N ALA A 167 -16.11 7.32 7.71
CA ALA A 167 -15.59 6.93 9.01
C ALA A 167 -14.12 6.46 8.86
N ASP A 168 -13.28 6.68 9.88
CA ASP A 168 -11.92 6.15 9.87
C ASP A 168 -11.90 4.67 10.27
N HIS A 169 -12.81 4.26 11.15
CA HIS A 169 -13.00 2.88 11.60
C HIS A 169 -14.41 2.69 12.14
N SER A 170 -14.77 1.46 12.46
CA SER A 170 -15.98 1.04 13.17
C SER A 170 -17.31 1.17 12.43
N TYR A 171 -17.37 1.93 11.35
CA TYR A 171 -18.60 2.14 10.57
C TYR A 171 -18.31 2.08 9.08
N TRP A 172 -19.32 1.62 8.30
CA TRP A 172 -19.33 1.77 6.84
C TRP A 172 -19.51 3.23 6.46
N GLY A 173 -18.79 3.68 5.42
CA GLY A 173 -19.02 4.97 4.80
C GLY A 173 -20.39 5.02 4.09
N TYR A 174 -20.86 6.23 3.77
CA TYR A 174 -22.13 6.42 3.08
C TYR A 174 -21.97 7.34 1.87
N PHE A 175 -22.66 7.02 0.79
CA PHE A 175 -22.65 7.76 -0.46
C PHE A 175 -24.08 7.96 -0.98
N GLN A 176 -24.39 9.17 -1.44
CA GLN A 176 -25.66 9.47 -2.09
C GLN A 176 -25.49 10.56 -3.15
N GLU A 177 -26.20 10.41 -4.27
CA GLU A 177 -26.26 11.41 -5.35
C GLU A 177 -27.57 12.19 -5.32
N ASN A 178 -27.56 13.40 -5.91
CA ASN A 178 -28.74 14.24 -6.15
C ASN A 178 -29.57 14.54 -4.90
N VAL A 179 -28.94 14.94 -3.81
CA VAL A 179 -29.57 15.20 -2.53
C VAL A 179 -30.04 16.64 -2.44
N ARG A 180 -31.36 16.85 -2.22
CA ARG A 180 -31.90 18.18 -1.90
C ARG A 180 -31.44 18.61 -0.51
N LEU A 181 -30.80 19.76 -0.44
CA LEU A 181 -30.23 20.29 0.78
C LEU A 181 -31.30 21.06 1.57
N THR A 182 -31.71 20.48 2.68
CA THR A 182 -32.60 21.14 3.66
C THR A 182 -31.77 21.66 4.83
N SER A 183 -32.37 22.52 5.67
CA SER A 183 -31.68 23.09 6.84
C SER A 183 -31.12 22.04 7.80
N ASN A 184 -31.74 20.85 7.83
CA ASN A 184 -31.33 19.72 8.68
C ASN A 184 -31.37 18.43 7.87
N LEU A 185 -30.21 17.77 7.73
CA LEU A 185 -30.10 16.45 7.13
C LEU A 185 -29.65 15.44 8.19
N LYS A 186 -30.12 14.22 8.10
CA LYS A 186 -29.73 13.13 8.99
C LYS A 186 -29.30 11.91 8.18
N PHE A 187 -28.18 11.32 8.56
CA PHE A 187 -27.68 10.06 7.99
C PHE A 187 -27.39 9.08 9.12
N THR A 188 -27.60 7.81 8.84
CA THR A 188 -27.32 6.73 9.77
C THR A 188 -26.25 5.82 9.19
N LEU A 189 -25.17 5.59 9.92
CA LEU A 189 -24.10 4.69 9.50
C LEU A 189 -24.28 3.31 10.10
N GLN A 190 -23.95 2.29 9.30
CA GLN A 190 -23.96 0.90 9.75
C GLN A 190 -22.63 0.57 10.45
N PRO A 191 -22.64 -0.06 11.63
CA PRO A 191 -21.42 -0.48 12.29
C PRO A 191 -20.74 -1.63 11.52
N VAL A 192 -19.42 -1.66 11.60
CA VAL A 192 -18.61 -2.80 11.13
C VAL A 192 -18.91 -4.00 11.99
N LYS A 193 -19.29 -5.12 11.37
CA LYS A 193 -19.47 -6.41 12.02
C LYS A 193 -18.39 -7.37 11.51
N THR A 194 -17.73 -8.05 12.43
CA THR A 194 -16.63 -8.96 12.09
C THR A 194 -17.10 -10.25 11.40
N ASP A 195 -18.38 -10.56 11.49
CA ASP A 195 -19.06 -11.68 10.82
C ASP A 195 -19.70 -11.28 9.47
N TYR A 196 -19.55 -10.02 9.03
CA TYR A 196 -20.07 -9.55 7.75
C TYR A 196 -19.30 -10.19 6.60
N THR A 197 -20.04 -10.69 5.59
CA THR A 197 -19.44 -11.25 4.37
C THR A 197 -19.06 -10.11 3.42
N ASP A 198 -17.89 -9.53 3.64
CA ASP A 198 -17.28 -8.56 2.73
C ASP A 198 -16.69 -9.23 1.48
N SER A 199 -16.11 -8.45 0.57
CA SER A 199 -15.52 -8.97 -0.67
C SER A 199 -14.42 -10.01 -0.42
N LEU A 200 -13.59 -9.85 0.63
CA LEU A 200 -12.56 -10.82 0.97
C LEU A 200 -13.17 -12.17 1.35
N ARG A 201 -14.18 -12.17 2.23
CA ARG A 201 -14.86 -13.38 2.74
C ARG A 201 -15.80 -14.01 1.73
N TYR A 202 -16.26 -13.24 0.75
CA TYR A 202 -17.04 -13.74 -0.37
C TYR A 202 -16.19 -14.63 -1.30
N PHE A 203 -14.98 -14.20 -1.63
CA PHE A 203 -14.07 -14.95 -2.50
C PHE A 203 -13.25 -16.00 -1.77
N TYR A 204 -12.94 -15.76 -0.50
CA TYR A 204 -12.06 -16.59 0.31
C TYR A 204 -12.77 -16.99 1.61
N ASP A 205 -13.01 -18.28 1.80
CA ASP A 205 -13.69 -18.82 2.98
C ASP A 205 -12.77 -18.81 4.22
N THR A 206 -12.24 -17.62 4.55
CA THR A 206 -11.23 -17.46 5.60
C THR A 206 -11.72 -17.93 6.98
N ALA A 207 -13.01 -17.84 7.25
CA ALA A 207 -13.60 -18.24 8.53
C ALA A 207 -13.45 -19.75 8.78
N ASN A 208 -13.61 -20.58 7.72
CA ASN A 208 -13.60 -22.04 7.80
C ASN A 208 -12.22 -22.65 7.48
N TRP A 209 -11.27 -21.86 6.96
CA TRP A 209 -9.94 -22.39 6.71
C TRP A 209 -9.16 -22.59 8.00
N PRO A 210 -8.39 -23.68 8.12
CA PRO A 210 -7.49 -23.88 9.25
C PRO A 210 -6.36 -22.85 9.21
N GLU A 211 -5.72 -22.63 10.37
CA GLU A 211 -4.44 -21.92 10.40
C GLU A 211 -3.37 -22.70 9.65
N LEU A 212 -2.32 -21.98 9.20
CA LEU A 212 -1.22 -22.63 8.50
C LEU A 212 -0.46 -23.58 9.42
N ASN A 213 -0.30 -24.82 9.01
CA ASN A 213 0.48 -25.81 9.73
C ASN A 213 2.01 -25.55 9.64
N ARG A 214 2.42 -24.86 8.61
CA ARG A 214 3.81 -24.51 8.33
C ARG A 214 3.95 -23.00 8.17
N LYS A 215 4.97 -22.45 8.78
CA LYS A 215 5.16 -21.01 8.87
C LYS A 215 5.78 -20.46 7.60
N ILE A 216 5.04 -19.64 6.91
CA ILE A 216 5.52 -18.75 5.84
C ILE A 216 5.80 -17.39 6.47
N ARG A 217 6.90 -16.76 6.14
CA ARG A 217 7.23 -15.43 6.65
C ARG A 217 6.94 -14.36 5.61
N VAL A 218 6.07 -13.41 5.98
CA VAL A 218 5.66 -12.28 5.13
C VAL A 218 6.17 -10.97 5.69
N GLY A 219 7.00 -10.28 4.94
CA GLY A 219 7.42 -8.91 5.23
C GLY A 219 6.36 -7.92 4.70
N ILE A 220 5.89 -7.02 5.57
CA ILE A 220 4.95 -5.96 5.23
C ILE A 220 5.72 -4.64 5.25
N ILE A 221 5.93 -4.04 4.07
CA ILE A 221 6.58 -2.73 3.92
C ILE A 221 5.48 -1.68 3.81
N ASP A 222 5.23 -0.95 4.93
CA ASP A 222 4.06 -0.09 5.07
C ASP A 222 4.21 0.96 6.20
N THR A 223 3.10 1.46 6.74
CA THR A 223 3.03 2.42 7.87
C THR A 223 3.42 1.82 9.23
N GLY A 224 3.80 0.55 9.26
CA GLY A 224 3.97 -0.26 10.48
C GLY A 224 2.74 -1.09 10.81
N VAL A 225 2.84 -1.99 11.78
CA VAL A 225 1.76 -2.95 12.11
C VAL A 225 1.43 -2.95 13.60
N GLY A 226 0.16 -2.82 13.91
CA GLY A 226 -0.41 -2.97 15.25
C GLY A 226 -0.16 -1.75 16.17
N PRO A 227 -0.52 -1.86 17.45
CA PRO A 227 -1.01 -3.08 18.12
C PRO A 227 -2.46 -3.43 17.76
N HIS A 228 -2.76 -4.72 17.68
CA HIS A 228 -4.12 -5.26 17.57
C HIS A 228 -4.16 -6.70 18.11
N LYS A 229 -5.21 -7.04 18.86
CA LYS A 229 -5.38 -8.36 19.53
C LYS A 229 -5.42 -9.55 18.56
N ASP A 230 -5.88 -9.34 17.31
CA ASP A 230 -5.97 -10.39 16.29
C ASP A 230 -4.66 -10.57 15.51
N LEU A 231 -3.62 -9.78 15.80
CA LEU A 231 -2.34 -9.82 15.08
C LEU A 231 -1.19 -10.31 15.95
N ALA A 232 -0.51 -11.34 15.48
CA ALA A 232 0.77 -11.78 16.03
C ALA A 232 1.92 -11.34 15.12
N VAL A 233 2.55 -10.22 15.46
CA VAL A 233 3.74 -9.71 14.73
C VAL A 233 4.98 -10.35 15.33
N LEU A 234 5.74 -11.10 14.52
CA LEU A 234 6.95 -11.81 14.96
C LEU A 234 8.08 -10.83 15.29
N GLY A 235 8.20 -9.74 14.56
CA GLY A 235 9.21 -8.72 14.70
C GLY A 235 9.11 -7.68 13.60
N GLY A 236 10.12 -6.83 13.51
CA GLY A 236 10.15 -5.80 12.48
C GLY A 236 11.22 -4.75 12.72
N LYS A 237 11.20 -3.72 11.90
CA LYS A 237 12.08 -2.57 12.00
C LYS A 237 11.41 -1.31 11.49
N ASN A 238 11.66 -0.18 12.13
CA ASN A 238 11.33 1.12 11.60
C ASN A 238 12.53 1.65 10.80
N LEU A 239 12.33 1.85 9.51
CA LEU A 239 13.36 2.30 8.57
C LEU A 239 13.28 3.81 8.30
N VAL A 240 12.27 4.50 8.86
CA VAL A 240 12.09 5.94 8.71
C VAL A 240 13.29 6.66 9.33
N LYS A 241 13.97 7.44 8.51
CA LYS A 241 15.15 8.15 8.93
C LYS A 241 14.89 9.09 10.10
N GLY A 242 15.67 8.92 11.16
CA GLY A 242 15.61 9.79 12.35
C GLY A 242 14.55 9.40 13.39
N GLU A 243 13.77 8.35 13.16
CA GLU A 243 12.87 7.75 14.12
C GLU A 243 13.54 6.57 14.85
N ASP A 244 12.92 6.10 15.93
CA ASP A 244 13.36 4.92 16.69
C ASP A 244 13.21 3.64 15.86
N GLU A 245 14.32 2.98 15.56
CA GLU A 245 14.36 1.78 14.71
C GLU A 245 13.58 0.59 15.28
N ASP A 246 13.42 0.51 16.60
CA ASP A 246 12.68 -0.57 17.27
C ASP A 246 11.17 -0.33 17.29
N ASN A 247 10.71 0.88 16.92
CA ASN A 247 9.31 1.22 16.86
C ASN A 247 8.70 0.92 15.48
N TYR A 248 8.57 -0.35 15.14
CA TYR A 248 7.94 -0.84 13.91
C TYR A 248 6.40 -0.88 13.95
N LYS A 249 5.78 -0.36 15.03
CA LYS A 249 4.33 -0.25 15.16
C LYS A 249 3.78 0.76 14.15
N ASP A 250 2.47 0.67 13.91
CA ASP A 250 1.75 1.60 13.04
C ASP A 250 1.96 3.06 13.46
N ASN A 251 2.15 3.94 12.49
CA ASN A 251 2.36 5.38 12.71
C ASN A 251 1.08 6.13 13.17
N GLY A 252 -0.04 5.40 13.30
CA GLY A 252 -1.37 5.90 13.68
C GLY A 252 -2.30 6.15 12.50
N GLU A 253 -1.89 5.83 11.27
CA GLU A 253 -2.74 5.91 10.08
C GLU A 253 -3.52 4.62 9.81
N GLY A 254 -3.08 3.50 10.37
CA GLY A 254 -3.77 2.23 10.38
C GLY A 254 -3.64 1.41 9.10
N HIS A 255 -2.98 1.91 8.05
CA HIS A 255 -2.91 1.25 6.76
C HIS A 255 -2.16 -0.09 6.82
N GLY A 256 -0.94 -0.11 7.35
CA GLY A 256 -0.15 -1.33 7.49
C GLY A 256 -0.78 -2.34 8.45
N THR A 257 -1.50 -1.86 9.48
CA THR A 257 -2.27 -2.73 10.38
C THR A 257 -3.43 -3.39 9.64
N HIS A 258 -4.11 -2.66 8.75
CA HIS A 258 -5.19 -3.18 7.93
C HIS A 258 -4.67 -4.23 6.92
N VAL A 259 -3.57 -3.93 6.24
CA VAL A 259 -2.85 -4.85 5.35
C VAL A 259 -2.47 -6.15 6.08
N ALA A 260 -1.90 -6.04 7.28
CA ALA A 260 -1.51 -7.20 8.08
C ALA A 260 -2.71 -8.10 8.45
N GLY A 261 -3.86 -7.49 8.77
CA GLY A 261 -5.08 -8.21 9.08
C GLY A 261 -5.62 -9.02 7.91
N ILE A 262 -5.57 -8.47 6.70
CA ILE A 262 -5.96 -9.19 5.47
C ILE A 262 -5.08 -10.43 5.28
N ILE A 263 -3.77 -10.29 5.48
CA ILE A 263 -2.83 -11.40 5.33
C ILE A 263 -3.04 -12.45 6.41
N GLY A 264 -2.98 -12.07 7.71
CA GLY A 264 -2.73 -13.03 8.75
C GLY A 264 -3.44 -12.83 10.08
N ALA A 265 -4.53 -12.05 10.17
CA ALA A 265 -5.31 -11.95 11.40
C ALA A 265 -5.79 -13.33 11.86
N SER A 266 -5.80 -13.54 13.17
CA SER A 266 -6.26 -14.79 13.82
C SER A 266 -6.94 -14.43 15.15
N GLY A 267 -8.24 -14.10 15.08
CA GLY A 267 -9.01 -13.69 16.24
C GLY A 267 -10.45 -13.37 15.90
N GLY A 268 -10.91 -12.16 16.18
CA GLY A 268 -12.25 -11.69 15.84
C GLY A 268 -12.56 -11.68 14.36
N ILE A 269 -11.51 -11.55 13.54
CA ILE A 269 -11.52 -11.85 12.10
C ILE A 269 -10.38 -12.82 11.77
N LYS A 270 -10.51 -13.50 10.63
CA LYS A 270 -9.42 -14.31 10.07
C LYS A 270 -8.94 -13.74 8.74
N GLY A 271 -7.63 -13.56 8.64
CA GLY A 271 -6.94 -13.24 7.38
C GLY A 271 -6.83 -14.47 6.48
N VAL A 272 -6.37 -14.25 5.25
CA VAL A 272 -6.27 -15.30 4.22
C VAL A 272 -5.30 -16.40 4.62
N ALA A 273 -4.24 -16.05 5.35
CA ALA A 273 -3.18 -16.95 5.83
C ALA A 273 -3.01 -16.87 7.36
N ALA A 274 -4.11 -17.05 8.11
CA ALA A 274 -4.03 -17.09 9.57
C ALA A 274 -2.95 -18.08 10.04
N GLY A 275 -2.08 -17.64 10.97
CA GLY A 275 -0.90 -18.40 11.42
C GLY A 275 0.41 -18.10 10.67
N VAL A 276 0.41 -17.20 9.69
CA VAL A 276 1.60 -16.71 9.00
C VAL A 276 2.52 -15.92 9.95
N GLU A 277 3.84 -15.96 9.74
CA GLU A 277 4.78 -15.10 10.45
C GLU A 277 4.81 -13.70 9.81
N ILE A 278 4.31 -12.69 10.51
CA ILE A 278 4.31 -11.30 10.05
C ILE A 278 5.57 -10.59 10.54
N MET A 279 6.31 -9.97 9.60
CA MET A 279 7.39 -9.01 9.87
C MET A 279 6.93 -7.62 9.44
N SER A 280 7.08 -6.62 10.32
CA SER A 280 6.66 -5.25 10.05
C SER A 280 7.86 -4.37 9.71
N TYR A 281 7.89 -3.79 8.51
CA TYR A 281 8.91 -2.85 8.07
C TYR A 281 8.24 -1.48 7.84
N ARG A 282 8.34 -0.61 8.84
CA ARG A 282 7.76 0.72 8.76
C ARG A 282 8.67 1.63 7.95
N VAL A 283 8.10 2.21 6.88
CA VAL A 283 8.79 3.13 5.95
C VAL A 283 8.08 4.48 5.81
N PHE A 284 6.85 4.60 6.31
CA PHE A 284 6.10 5.85 6.25
C PHE A 284 6.20 6.64 7.54
N PRO A 285 6.75 7.88 7.51
CA PRO A 285 6.52 8.88 8.54
C PRO A 285 5.02 9.22 8.59
N LYS A 286 4.53 9.74 9.72
CA LYS A 286 3.12 10.12 9.81
C LYS A 286 2.81 11.32 8.92
N GLY A 287 1.85 11.16 8.00
CA GLY A 287 1.38 12.23 7.11
C GLY A 287 2.29 12.51 5.92
N GLU A 288 3.34 11.71 5.70
CA GLU A 288 4.31 11.92 4.64
C GLU A 288 4.48 10.67 3.77
N GLY A 289 5.13 10.82 2.60
CA GLY A 289 5.49 9.70 1.73
C GLY A 289 6.71 8.94 2.26
N ALA A 290 6.84 7.67 1.87
CA ALA A 290 8.01 6.86 2.14
C ALA A 290 9.14 7.17 1.15
N SER A 291 10.35 7.44 1.63
CA SER A 291 11.51 7.57 0.76
C SER A 291 11.81 6.23 0.06
N ASN A 292 12.14 6.28 -1.22
CA ASN A 292 12.63 5.09 -1.95
C ASN A 292 13.84 4.46 -1.24
N PHE A 293 14.67 5.26 -0.59
CA PHE A 293 15.79 4.76 0.20
C PHE A 293 15.34 3.92 1.40
N ASP A 294 14.32 4.36 2.14
CA ASP A 294 13.77 3.62 3.28
C ASP A 294 13.09 2.33 2.81
N ILE A 295 12.42 2.35 1.63
CA ILE A 295 11.85 1.14 1.02
C ILE A 295 12.96 0.15 0.62
N MET A 296 14.07 0.60 0.04
CA MET A 296 15.22 -0.25 -0.27
C MET A 296 15.82 -0.86 1.00
N LYS A 297 15.96 -0.09 2.09
CA LYS A 297 16.39 -0.60 3.40
C LYS A 297 15.43 -1.70 3.90
N ALA A 298 14.12 -1.49 3.75
CA ALA A 298 13.11 -2.47 4.17
C ALA A 298 13.21 -3.78 3.37
N ILE A 299 13.43 -3.71 2.05
CA ILE A 299 13.65 -4.92 1.23
C ILE A 299 14.94 -5.63 1.67
N ALA A 300 16.04 -4.89 1.88
CA ALA A 300 17.30 -5.47 2.37
C ALA A 300 17.11 -6.15 3.74
N GLN A 301 16.35 -5.54 4.65
CA GLN A 301 16.04 -6.13 5.96
C GLN A 301 15.16 -7.39 5.81
N ALA A 302 14.14 -7.36 4.94
CA ALA A 302 13.29 -8.52 4.68
C ALA A 302 14.10 -9.72 4.10
N ILE A 303 15.11 -9.44 3.27
CA ILE A 303 16.05 -10.47 2.78
C ILE A 303 16.86 -11.04 3.95
N SER A 304 17.42 -10.18 4.82
CA SER A 304 18.19 -10.56 5.98
C SER A 304 17.37 -11.40 6.97
N ASP A 305 16.12 -11.03 7.19
CA ASP A 305 15.17 -11.72 8.07
C ASP A 305 14.59 -12.99 7.43
N LYS A 306 15.01 -13.31 6.20
CA LYS A 306 14.58 -14.50 5.45
C LYS A 306 13.07 -14.57 5.24
N CYS A 307 12.44 -13.45 4.90
CA CYS A 307 11.07 -13.48 4.44
C CYS A 307 10.91 -14.40 3.22
N ASP A 308 9.74 -14.96 3.04
CA ASP A 308 9.39 -15.77 1.86
C ASP A 308 8.65 -14.92 0.84
N LEU A 309 7.83 -13.99 1.33
CA LEU A 309 7.07 -13.04 0.55
C LEU A 309 7.27 -11.63 1.12
N ILE A 310 7.17 -10.63 0.25
CA ILE A 310 7.12 -9.21 0.62
C ILE A 310 5.85 -8.61 0.04
N ASN A 311 5.07 -7.92 0.87
CA ASN A 311 3.89 -7.15 0.48
C ASN A 311 4.23 -5.67 0.45
N MET A 312 4.00 -5.02 -0.68
CA MET A 312 4.19 -3.59 -0.92
C MET A 312 2.88 -2.96 -1.37
N SER A 313 2.08 -2.52 -0.41
CA SER A 313 0.81 -1.81 -0.65
C SER A 313 1.05 -0.31 -0.85
N LEU A 314 1.95 0.03 -1.77
CA LEU A 314 2.41 1.37 -2.05
C LEU A 314 2.72 1.55 -3.54
N GLY A 315 2.77 2.80 -3.99
CA GLY A 315 3.09 3.07 -5.40
C GLY A 315 3.48 4.51 -5.70
N GLU A 316 4.15 4.67 -6.85
CA GLU A 316 4.50 5.94 -7.48
C GLU A 316 4.43 5.77 -9.01
N ALA A 317 4.20 6.88 -9.73
CA ALA A 317 4.02 6.85 -11.19
C ALA A 317 5.33 6.68 -11.96
N GLU A 318 6.47 7.07 -11.37
CA GLU A 318 7.76 7.08 -12.03
C GLU A 318 8.63 5.88 -11.66
N ASP A 319 9.37 5.37 -12.64
CA ASP A 319 10.36 4.30 -12.47
C ASP A 319 11.48 4.68 -11.49
N ASP A 320 12.01 3.69 -10.77
CA ASP A 320 13.12 3.80 -9.84
C ASP A 320 14.09 2.63 -9.98
N GLU A 321 15.23 2.90 -10.62
CA GLU A 321 16.28 1.89 -10.86
C GLU A 321 16.85 1.28 -9.57
N GLY A 322 16.88 2.03 -8.48
CA GLY A 322 17.36 1.57 -7.20
C GLY A 322 16.42 0.52 -6.63
N LEU A 323 15.14 0.84 -6.57
CA LEU A 323 14.12 -0.07 -6.07
C LEU A 323 14.03 -1.35 -6.91
N THR A 324 14.08 -1.23 -8.26
CA THR A 324 14.18 -2.36 -9.18
C THR A 324 15.34 -3.29 -8.82
N SER A 325 16.50 -2.73 -8.47
CA SER A 325 17.68 -3.52 -8.10
C SER A 325 17.47 -4.32 -6.80
N TYR A 326 16.83 -3.72 -5.78
CA TYR A 326 16.55 -4.42 -4.51
C TYR A 326 15.45 -5.49 -4.65
N ILE A 327 14.44 -5.26 -5.49
CA ILE A 327 13.43 -6.30 -5.84
C ILE A 327 14.11 -7.48 -6.56
N LYS A 328 15.04 -7.19 -7.47
CA LYS A 328 15.83 -8.24 -8.13
C LYS A 328 16.68 -9.03 -7.13
N ASP A 329 17.26 -8.38 -6.15
CA ASP A 329 18.03 -9.07 -5.11
C ASP A 329 17.11 -9.96 -4.25
N ALA A 330 15.93 -9.49 -3.88
CA ALA A 330 14.92 -10.32 -3.19
C ALA A 330 14.56 -11.56 -4.03
N TYR A 331 14.27 -11.37 -5.31
CA TYR A 331 13.97 -12.47 -6.24
C TYR A 331 15.14 -13.47 -6.34
N ASN A 332 16.39 -12.99 -6.43
CA ASN A 332 17.59 -13.83 -6.46
C ASN A 332 17.82 -14.61 -5.14
N GLN A 333 17.20 -14.18 -4.04
CA GLN A 333 17.23 -14.86 -2.73
C GLN A 333 15.98 -15.71 -2.47
N GLY A 334 15.19 -16.01 -3.50
CA GLY A 334 14.03 -16.88 -3.38
C GLY A 334 12.83 -16.22 -2.68
N ILE A 335 12.65 -14.93 -2.83
CA ILE A 335 11.59 -14.13 -2.23
C ILE A 335 10.73 -13.51 -3.34
N LEU A 336 9.40 -13.60 -3.26
CA LEU A 336 8.51 -12.93 -4.19
C LEU A 336 7.97 -11.63 -3.59
N CYS A 337 8.00 -10.56 -4.39
CA CYS A 337 7.46 -9.26 -4.06
C CYS A 337 6.09 -9.08 -4.72
N PHE A 338 5.05 -8.87 -3.92
CA PHE A 338 3.71 -8.51 -4.36
C PHE A 338 3.53 -7.01 -4.23
N ALA A 339 2.99 -6.36 -5.24
CA ALA A 339 2.82 -4.92 -5.25
C ALA A 339 1.45 -4.49 -5.80
N ALA A 340 0.91 -3.42 -5.23
CA ALA A 340 -0.37 -2.86 -5.62
C ALA A 340 -0.27 -2.07 -6.93
N ASN A 341 -1.21 -2.27 -7.87
CA ASN A 341 -1.21 -1.59 -9.18
C ASN A 341 -1.33 -0.06 -9.09
N GLY A 342 -1.87 0.48 -7.99
CA GLY A 342 -2.19 1.90 -7.84
C GLY A 342 -3.69 2.19 -8.01
N ASN A 343 -4.11 3.42 -7.61
CA ASN A 343 -5.53 3.80 -7.53
C ASN A 343 -5.82 5.14 -8.21
N ASP A 344 -5.33 5.31 -9.43
CA ASP A 344 -5.42 6.55 -10.22
C ASP A 344 -6.42 6.42 -11.37
N SER A 345 -7.53 5.71 -11.11
CA SER A 345 -8.69 5.60 -12.01
C SER A 345 -8.34 5.15 -13.43
N ARG A 346 -7.94 3.88 -13.57
CA ARG A 346 -7.57 3.23 -14.84
C ARG A 346 -6.28 3.77 -15.48
N SER A 347 -5.46 4.48 -14.74
CA SER A 347 -4.13 4.87 -15.20
C SER A 347 -3.20 3.66 -15.39
N ALA A 348 -2.00 3.88 -15.91
CA ALA A 348 -0.98 2.85 -16.03
C ALA A 348 -0.61 2.27 -14.66
N VAL A 349 -0.17 1.00 -14.65
CA VAL A 349 0.30 0.33 -13.44
C VAL A 349 1.46 1.11 -12.82
N SER A 350 1.35 1.39 -11.52
CA SER A 350 2.36 2.14 -10.75
C SER A 350 3.60 1.28 -10.47
N PHE A 351 4.71 1.92 -10.18
CA PHE A 351 5.90 1.26 -9.63
C PHE A 351 5.78 1.15 -8.10
N PRO A 352 6.18 0.01 -7.50
CA PRO A 352 6.97 -1.07 -8.07
C PRO A 352 6.17 -2.21 -8.72
N ALA A 353 4.86 -2.15 -8.81
CA ALA A 353 4.06 -3.22 -9.43
C ALA A 353 4.45 -3.45 -10.90
N ALA A 354 4.71 -2.39 -11.66
CA ALA A 354 5.10 -2.46 -13.07
C ALA A 354 6.47 -3.12 -13.34
N TYR A 355 7.26 -3.46 -12.32
CA TYR A 355 8.51 -4.18 -12.53
C TYR A 355 8.28 -5.65 -12.83
N SER A 356 8.98 -6.20 -13.82
CA SER A 356 8.82 -7.58 -14.28
C SER A 356 9.11 -8.67 -13.24
N LEU A 357 9.75 -8.34 -12.11
CA LEU A 357 10.03 -9.25 -10.99
C LEU A 357 9.11 -9.01 -9.78
N SER A 358 8.21 -8.05 -9.87
CA SER A 358 7.09 -7.89 -8.95
C SER A 358 5.89 -8.70 -9.43
N VAL A 359 5.00 -9.07 -8.52
CA VAL A 359 3.68 -9.61 -8.84
C VAL A 359 2.67 -8.48 -8.69
N ALA A 360 2.17 -7.98 -9.81
CA ALA A 360 1.31 -6.80 -9.89
C ALA A 360 -0.16 -7.15 -9.64
N ILE A 361 -0.83 -6.48 -8.68
CA ILE A 361 -2.18 -6.83 -8.22
C ILE A 361 -3.17 -5.70 -8.46
N SER A 362 -4.22 -5.96 -9.26
CA SER A 362 -5.38 -5.09 -9.44
C SER A 362 -6.49 -5.38 -8.43
N ALA A 363 -7.44 -4.45 -8.27
CA ALA A 363 -8.50 -4.55 -7.28
C ALA A 363 -9.82 -5.01 -7.87
N LEU A 364 -10.33 -6.14 -7.37
CA LEU A 364 -11.61 -6.77 -7.67
C LEU A 364 -12.63 -6.46 -6.58
N GLY A 365 -13.89 -6.22 -6.95
CA GLY A 365 -15.04 -6.16 -6.05
C GLY A 365 -16.20 -7.02 -6.55
N THR A 366 -17.22 -7.21 -5.70
CA THR A 366 -18.47 -7.85 -6.10
C THR A 366 -19.67 -7.15 -5.47
N ILE A 367 -20.72 -6.93 -6.26
CA ILE A 367 -21.97 -6.33 -5.80
C ILE A 367 -22.62 -7.27 -4.76
N GLY A 368 -23.12 -6.68 -3.67
CA GLY A 368 -23.75 -7.42 -2.59
C GLY A 368 -22.82 -7.73 -1.40
N THR A 369 -21.54 -7.33 -1.46
CA THR A 369 -20.56 -7.49 -0.35
C THR A 369 -20.33 -6.21 0.46
N PHE A 370 -21.15 -5.22 0.26
CA PHE A 370 -21.21 -3.97 1.03
C PHE A 370 -22.66 -3.50 1.18
N PRO A 371 -23.02 -2.74 2.22
CA PRO A 371 -24.36 -2.25 2.43
C PRO A 371 -24.86 -1.34 1.30
N GLU A 372 -26.17 -1.31 1.10
CA GLU A 372 -26.79 -0.34 0.19
C GLU A 372 -26.46 1.10 0.65
N GLY A 373 -26.08 1.95 -0.29
CA GLY A 373 -25.66 3.33 -0.02
C GLY A 373 -24.25 3.44 0.57
N ALA A 374 -23.50 2.36 0.69
CA ALA A 374 -22.10 2.43 1.09
C ALA A 374 -21.22 3.10 0.01
N VAL A 375 -20.13 3.74 0.44
CA VAL A 375 -19.18 4.45 -0.46
C VAL A 375 -18.64 3.52 -1.55
N GLU A 376 -18.48 2.25 -1.25
CA GLU A 376 -17.98 1.19 -2.11
C GLU A 376 -18.82 1.01 -3.38
N GLY A 377 -20.12 1.34 -3.31
CA GLY A 377 -21.01 1.36 -4.47
C GLY A 377 -20.57 2.34 -5.57
N SER A 378 -19.84 3.38 -5.20
CA SER A 378 -19.29 4.35 -6.18
C SER A 378 -18.12 3.80 -7.01
N ALA A 379 -17.52 2.68 -6.62
CA ALA A 379 -16.42 2.03 -7.32
C ALA A 379 -16.90 1.00 -8.37
N VAL A 380 -18.19 0.73 -8.44
CA VAL A 380 -18.79 -0.23 -9.39
C VAL A 380 -18.80 0.34 -10.79
N GLN A 381 -18.02 -0.26 -11.69
CA GLN A 381 -17.92 0.17 -13.08
C GLN A 381 -17.55 -1.01 -13.98
N GLU A 382 -17.97 -0.94 -15.26
CA GLU A 382 -17.49 -1.88 -16.28
C GLU A 382 -15.94 -1.86 -16.40
N PRO A 383 -15.30 -2.98 -16.75
CA PRO A 383 -15.92 -4.21 -17.19
C PRO A 383 -16.43 -5.09 -16.04
N PHE A 384 -17.49 -5.85 -16.30
CA PHE A 384 -17.94 -6.93 -15.42
C PHE A 384 -17.34 -8.27 -15.85
N GLY A 385 -17.06 -9.13 -14.89
CA GLY A 385 -16.51 -10.45 -15.12
C GLY A 385 -17.49 -11.45 -15.78
N THR A 386 -17.10 -12.71 -15.75
CA THR A 386 -18.01 -13.82 -16.15
C THR A 386 -19.24 -13.84 -15.26
N ASP A 387 -19.06 -13.73 -13.95
CA ASP A 387 -20.14 -13.36 -13.03
C ASP A 387 -20.34 -11.83 -13.11
N LYS A 388 -21.57 -11.42 -13.46
CA LYS A 388 -21.92 -10.02 -13.70
C LYS A 388 -21.99 -9.16 -12.43
N ASN A 389 -21.91 -9.78 -11.25
CA ASN A 389 -21.76 -9.06 -9.99
C ASN A 389 -20.29 -8.65 -9.74
N ASN A 390 -19.34 -9.34 -10.38
CA ASN A 390 -17.92 -9.04 -10.21
C ASN A 390 -17.49 -7.91 -11.13
N PHE A 391 -16.71 -6.98 -10.60
CA PHE A 391 -16.17 -5.82 -11.33
C PHE A 391 -14.73 -5.55 -10.91
N ILE A 392 -13.92 -4.99 -11.80
CA ILE A 392 -12.66 -4.36 -11.42
C ILE A 392 -12.98 -2.95 -10.95
N ALA A 393 -12.53 -2.57 -9.75
CA ALA A 393 -12.83 -1.30 -9.14
C ALA A 393 -12.43 -0.11 -10.05
N ASP A 394 -13.26 0.95 -10.11
CA ASP A 394 -13.03 2.12 -10.96
C ASP A 394 -11.71 2.82 -10.71
N PHE A 395 -11.24 2.79 -9.45
CA PHE A 395 -9.98 3.37 -9.03
C PHE A 395 -8.75 2.56 -9.45
N SER A 396 -8.88 1.24 -9.66
CA SER A 396 -7.72 0.36 -9.93
C SER A 396 -6.98 0.77 -11.20
N ASN A 397 -5.67 0.97 -11.10
CA ASN A 397 -4.81 1.08 -12.27
C ASN A 397 -4.78 -0.26 -13.02
N ILE A 398 -4.58 -0.19 -14.33
CA ILE A 398 -4.66 -1.32 -15.27
C ILE A 398 -3.52 -1.26 -16.28
N GLY A 399 -3.15 -2.40 -16.84
CA GLY A 399 -2.09 -2.50 -17.86
C GLY A 399 -1.69 -3.94 -18.12
N LEU A 400 -0.85 -4.13 -19.11
CA LEU A 400 -0.28 -5.45 -19.46
C LEU A 400 0.67 -5.98 -18.37
N GLU A 401 1.13 -5.09 -17.49
CA GLU A 401 1.96 -5.39 -16.34
C GLU A 401 1.18 -6.06 -15.21
N THR A 402 -0.16 -6.00 -15.23
CA THR A 402 -1.00 -6.67 -14.24
C THR A 402 -0.82 -8.18 -14.34
N ASP A 403 -0.41 -8.83 -13.25
CA ASP A 403 -0.26 -10.29 -13.18
C ASP A 403 -1.51 -10.98 -12.67
N LEU A 404 -2.14 -10.43 -11.63
CA LEU A 404 -3.29 -11.00 -10.94
C LEU A 404 -4.28 -9.92 -10.51
N THR A 405 -5.50 -10.36 -10.17
CA THR A 405 -6.48 -9.55 -9.45
C THR A 405 -6.82 -10.20 -8.11
N ALA A 406 -7.28 -9.41 -7.14
CA ALA A 406 -7.73 -9.92 -5.84
C ALA A 406 -8.78 -9.00 -5.21
N PRO A 407 -9.54 -9.45 -4.17
CA PRO A 407 -10.52 -8.62 -3.48
C PRO A 407 -9.88 -7.36 -2.90
N GLY A 408 -10.39 -6.18 -3.28
CA GLY A 408 -9.86 -4.88 -2.88
C GLY A 408 -10.93 -3.80 -2.65
N VAL A 409 -12.23 -4.18 -2.63
CA VAL A 409 -13.36 -3.27 -2.41
C VAL A 409 -14.15 -3.70 -1.18
N GLY A 410 -14.36 -2.78 -0.24
CA GLY A 410 -15.14 -3.01 0.97
C GLY A 410 -14.49 -4.00 1.92
N ILE A 411 -13.18 -3.99 2.07
CA ILE A 411 -12.46 -4.98 2.86
C ILE A 411 -12.45 -4.60 4.34
N ILE A 412 -13.04 -5.45 5.17
CA ILE A 412 -12.99 -5.34 6.63
C ILE A 412 -11.70 -5.97 7.15
N SER A 413 -10.90 -5.18 7.88
CA SER A 413 -9.67 -5.69 8.50
C SER A 413 -9.36 -5.00 9.82
N THR A 414 -8.26 -5.43 10.45
CA THR A 414 -7.77 -4.88 11.72
C THR A 414 -7.34 -3.43 11.57
N TYR A 415 -7.54 -2.65 12.62
CA TYR A 415 -7.12 -1.26 12.72
C TYR A 415 -6.50 -1.01 14.11
N PRO A 416 -5.52 -0.12 14.29
CA PRO A 416 -4.85 0.08 15.57
C PRO A 416 -5.82 0.23 16.75
N ASN A 417 -5.37 -0.18 17.94
CA ASN A 417 -6.14 -0.12 19.20
C ASN A 417 -7.41 -1.01 19.22
N ASP A 418 -7.31 -2.18 18.58
CA ASP A 418 -8.38 -3.20 18.55
C ASP A 418 -9.66 -2.78 17.81
N TYR A 419 -9.57 -1.76 16.96
CA TYR A 419 -10.65 -1.41 16.05
C TYR A 419 -10.59 -2.26 14.76
N TYR A 420 -11.71 -2.22 14.02
CA TYR A 420 -11.83 -2.75 12.67
C TYR A 420 -12.23 -1.61 11.74
N ALA A 421 -11.68 -1.60 10.54
CA ALA A 421 -11.98 -0.59 9.53
C ALA A 421 -12.33 -1.24 8.18
N ILE A 422 -13.01 -0.47 7.33
CA ILE A 422 -13.23 -0.80 5.93
C ILE A 422 -12.31 0.07 5.10
N MET A 423 -11.59 -0.55 4.19
CA MET A 423 -10.78 0.19 3.22
C MET A 423 -10.96 -0.38 1.82
N ASP A 424 -10.78 0.51 0.83
CA ASP A 424 -10.76 0.21 -0.59
C ASP A 424 -9.38 0.51 -1.17
N GLY A 425 -8.94 -0.30 -2.12
CA GLY A 425 -7.70 -0.04 -2.83
C GLY A 425 -7.03 -1.30 -3.37
N THR A 426 -6.15 -1.09 -4.32
CA THR A 426 -5.19 -2.12 -4.71
C THR A 426 -4.26 -2.49 -3.55
N SER A 427 -4.13 -1.60 -2.54
CA SER A 427 -3.50 -1.88 -1.24
C SER A 427 -4.18 -2.97 -0.42
N MET A 428 -5.48 -3.24 -0.63
CA MET A 428 -6.21 -4.32 0.05
C MET A 428 -6.22 -5.58 -0.81
N ALA A 429 -6.20 -5.43 -2.12
CA ALA A 429 -6.06 -6.54 -3.07
C ALA A 429 -4.67 -7.20 -2.98
N CYS A 430 -3.61 -6.41 -2.88
CA CYS A 430 -2.23 -6.89 -2.77
C CYS A 430 -2.04 -7.85 -1.58
N PRO A 431 -2.40 -7.50 -0.33
CA PRO A 431 -2.31 -8.43 0.80
C PRO A 431 -3.26 -9.63 0.69
N ALA A 432 -4.41 -9.50 0.04
CA ALA A 432 -5.29 -10.65 -0.22
C ALA A 432 -4.61 -11.69 -1.11
N ALA A 433 -3.95 -11.24 -2.20
CA ALA A 433 -3.14 -12.10 -3.06
C ALA A 433 -1.88 -12.64 -2.34
N THR A 434 -1.18 -11.80 -1.56
CA THR A 434 0.00 -12.21 -0.77
C THR A 434 -0.36 -13.28 0.27
N GLY A 435 -1.47 -13.09 0.98
CA GLY A 435 -1.99 -14.08 1.94
C GLY A 435 -2.37 -15.39 1.25
N MET A 436 -3.01 -15.33 0.07
CA MET A 436 -3.33 -16.53 -0.69
C MET A 436 -2.06 -17.24 -1.18
N ALA A 437 -1.07 -16.50 -1.66
CA ALA A 437 0.23 -17.08 -2.01
C ALA A 437 0.88 -17.75 -0.81
N ALA A 438 0.88 -17.10 0.38
CA ALA A 438 1.40 -17.70 1.61
C ALA A 438 0.68 -19.01 1.96
N ARG A 439 -0.65 -19.03 1.88
CA ARG A 439 -1.46 -20.24 2.13
C ARG A 439 -1.13 -21.36 1.16
N LEU A 440 -1.04 -21.08 -0.12
CA LEU A 440 -0.70 -22.05 -1.14
C LEU A 440 0.72 -22.61 -0.94
N LEU A 441 1.70 -21.72 -0.76
CA LEU A 441 3.10 -22.11 -0.56
C LEU A 441 3.34 -22.92 0.72
N SER A 442 2.53 -22.72 1.77
CA SER A 442 2.59 -23.55 2.98
C SER A 442 2.29 -25.03 2.71
N ASN A 443 1.62 -25.33 1.60
CA ASN A 443 1.29 -26.68 1.14
C ASN A 443 2.14 -27.13 -0.05
N MET A 444 3.07 -26.30 -0.53
CA MET A 444 3.94 -26.66 -1.64
C MET A 444 4.92 -27.77 -1.24
N PRO A 445 4.94 -28.91 -1.95
CA PRO A 445 5.89 -29.98 -1.67
C PRO A 445 7.34 -29.50 -1.82
N GLY A 446 8.19 -29.87 -0.86
CA GLY A 446 9.63 -29.56 -0.88
C GLY A 446 9.97 -28.07 -0.66
N PHE A 447 9.00 -27.20 -0.36
CA PHE A 447 9.22 -25.76 -0.23
C PHE A 447 10.30 -25.37 0.79
N TYR A 448 10.34 -26.04 1.93
CA TYR A 448 11.25 -25.72 3.02
C TYR A 448 12.67 -26.26 2.81
N GLU A 449 12.83 -27.27 1.94
CA GLU A 449 14.10 -27.87 1.55
C GLU A 449 14.79 -27.09 0.42
N MET A 450 14.06 -26.20 -0.24
CA MET A 450 14.62 -25.41 -1.34
C MET A 450 15.67 -24.42 -0.84
N LYS A 451 16.80 -24.37 -1.54
CA LYS A 451 17.81 -23.32 -1.31
C LYS A 451 17.21 -21.95 -1.64
N ARG A 452 17.53 -20.95 -0.84
CA ARG A 452 17.17 -19.56 -1.10
C ARG A 452 18.02 -19.01 -2.23
N ASN A 453 17.51 -19.11 -3.44
CA ASN A 453 18.11 -18.62 -4.68
C ASN A 453 17.00 -18.30 -5.71
N GLN A 454 17.40 -17.88 -6.88
CA GLN A 454 16.47 -17.55 -7.98
C GLN A 454 15.58 -18.74 -8.39
N ASP A 455 16.10 -19.96 -8.37
CA ASP A 455 15.31 -21.15 -8.76
C ASP A 455 14.11 -21.33 -7.83
N ARG A 456 14.27 -21.04 -6.54
CA ARG A 456 13.17 -21.06 -5.57
C ARG A 456 12.06 -20.08 -5.97
N SER A 457 12.38 -18.86 -6.37
CA SER A 457 11.39 -17.88 -6.84
C SER A 457 10.67 -18.38 -8.09
N VAL A 458 11.40 -18.96 -9.02
CA VAL A 458 10.83 -19.54 -10.25
C VAL A 458 9.85 -20.67 -9.92
N GLU A 459 10.22 -21.61 -9.04
CA GLU A 459 9.36 -22.73 -8.64
C GLU A 459 8.13 -22.26 -7.86
N MET A 460 8.27 -21.26 -6.98
CA MET A 460 7.14 -20.62 -6.32
C MET A 460 6.13 -20.04 -7.32
N LEU A 461 6.59 -19.29 -8.33
CA LEU A 461 5.72 -18.72 -9.37
C LEU A 461 5.04 -19.81 -10.20
N LYS A 462 5.77 -20.86 -10.59
CA LYS A 462 5.19 -22.01 -11.29
C LYS A 462 4.09 -22.70 -10.48
N PHE A 463 4.34 -22.90 -9.19
CA PHE A 463 3.36 -23.50 -8.30
C PHE A 463 2.12 -22.63 -8.13
N LEU A 464 2.29 -21.32 -7.92
CA LEU A 464 1.17 -20.38 -7.83
C LEU A 464 0.36 -20.33 -9.11
N ALA A 465 1.01 -20.42 -10.28
CA ALA A 465 0.34 -20.42 -11.58
C ALA A 465 -0.67 -21.57 -11.77
N LEU A 466 -0.48 -22.69 -11.07
CA LEU A 466 -1.43 -23.81 -11.07
C LEU A 466 -2.72 -23.50 -10.29
N HIS A 467 -2.74 -22.44 -9.51
CA HIS A 467 -3.82 -22.06 -8.62
C HIS A 467 -4.47 -20.74 -9.04
N ILE A 468 -4.49 -20.43 -10.31
CA ILE A 468 -5.11 -19.21 -10.84
C ILE A 468 -6.46 -19.55 -11.48
N LYS A 469 -7.47 -18.78 -11.17
CA LYS A 469 -8.80 -18.84 -11.76
C LYS A 469 -9.08 -17.54 -12.53
N PRO A 470 -9.26 -17.59 -13.86
CA PRO A 470 -9.70 -16.42 -14.63
C PRO A 470 -11.10 -15.95 -14.15
N MET A 471 -11.28 -14.64 -14.04
CA MET A 471 -12.53 -14.02 -13.63
C MET A 471 -13.32 -13.44 -14.81
N GLY A 472 -12.69 -13.32 -15.98
CA GLY A 472 -13.31 -12.94 -17.24
C GLY A 472 -13.29 -11.45 -17.57
N PHE A 473 -12.32 -10.71 -17.02
CA PHE A 473 -12.16 -9.28 -17.30
C PHE A 473 -11.20 -8.94 -18.44
N GLY A 474 -10.34 -9.87 -18.81
CA GLY A 474 -9.27 -9.67 -19.77
C GLY A 474 -7.94 -9.22 -19.13
N ALA A 475 -6.85 -9.46 -19.88
CA ALA A 475 -5.48 -9.42 -19.33
C ALA A 475 -5.08 -8.06 -18.73
N ASN A 476 -5.50 -6.94 -19.33
CA ASN A 476 -5.16 -5.61 -18.79
C ASN A 476 -5.78 -5.32 -17.41
N PHE A 477 -6.85 -6.03 -17.05
CA PHE A 477 -7.62 -5.82 -15.82
C PHE A 477 -7.29 -6.83 -14.73
N GLU A 478 -7.17 -8.11 -15.11
CA GLU A 478 -7.00 -9.20 -14.16
C GLU A 478 -5.69 -9.98 -14.30
N GLY A 479 -4.84 -9.63 -15.30
CA GLY A 479 -3.70 -10.44 -15.65
C GLY A 479 -4.11 -11.84 -16.03
N LYS A 480 -3.66 -12.83 -15.26
CA LYS A 480 -4.06 -14.24 -15.42
C LYS A 480 -5.34 -14.61 -14.65
N GLY A 481 -5.82 -13.75 -13.76
CA GLY A 481 -6.98 -13.98 -12.90
C GLY A 481 -6.65 -13.87 -11.42
N MET A 482 -7.36 -14.59 -10.57
CA MET A 482 -7.26 -14.56 -9.12
C MET A 482 -6.68 -15.86 -8.57
N LEU A 483 -5.77 -15.78 -7.60
CA LEU A 483 -5.32 -16.94 -6.83
C LEU A 483 -6.48 -17.51 -6.00
N TYR A 484 -6.62 -18.82 -5.96
CA TYR A 484 -7.63 -19.48 -5.16
C TYR A 484 -7.10 -20.76 -4.51
N TYR A 485 -7.68 -21.12 -3.37
CA TYR A 485 -7.39 -22.35 -2.65
C TYR A 485 -8.53 -23.34 -2.83
N ASN A 486 -8.22 -24.54 -3.32
CA ASN A 486 -9.20 -25.61 -3.48
C ASN A 486 -8.88 -26.75 -2.50
N ASN A 487 -9.75 -26.92 -1.51
CA ASN A 487 -9.62 -28.00 -0.51
C ASN A 487 -9.62 -29.42 -1.12
N GLU A 488 -10.26 -29.62 -2.26
CA GLU A 488 -10.33 -30.95 -2.90
C GLU A 488 -9.02 -31.39 -3.56
N LEU A 489 -8.21 -30.42 -4.04
CA LEU A 489 -6.90 -30.72 -4.62
C LEU A 489 -5.86 -31.12 -3.55
N HIS A 490 -5.98 -30.58 -2.33
CA HIS A 490 -5.03 -30.80 -1.25
C HIS A 490 -5.30 -32.06 -0.41
N SER A 491 -6.49 -32.68 -0.54
CA SER A 491 -6.78 -33.97 0.11
C SER A 491 -6.23 -35.19 -0.65
N LYS A 492 -5.59 -34.95 -1.81
CA LYS A 492 -5.06 -36.00 -2.70
C LYS A 492 -3.52 -35.95 -2.87
N ILE A 493 -2.84 -35.02 -2.21
CA ILE A 493 -1.38 -34.93 -2.11
C ILE A 493 -0.94 -35.26 -0.68
#